data_2a001e392cc97224a5fcae3ce95237da
#
_entry.id   2a001e392cc97224a5fcae3ce95237da
#
_cell.length_a   1.000
_cell.length_b   1.000
_cell.length_c   1.000
_cell.angle_alpha   90.00
_cell.angle_beta   90.00
_cell.angle_gamma   90.00
#
_symmetry.space_group_name_H-M   'P 1'
#
loop_
_entity.id
_entity.type
_entity.pdbx_description
1 polymer ?
#
loop_
_entity_poly.entity_id
_entity_poly.type
_entity_poly.pdbx_seq_one_letter_code
_entity_poly.pdbx_strand_id
1 'polypeptide(L)'
;TLPVTLLLAVYATAVALAVSCVLGVASAMRPGGVVDVVSRTLMQLASAVPGFWLAVVCMLFFAANLGWFPVSGYVPLTQDPAGCVRSLTLPALVLACGELGVLIRTVRSSVMDALQQEYMLATQVKGLTRMHATVTYVLRASLSAPITVAGIQMAKLVGGTGAIERVFALPGL
;
A
#
# COMPACT_ATOMS: atom_id res chain seq x y z
N THR A 1 9.19 -2.05 20.95
CA THR A 1 9.31 -3.51 21.07
C THR A 1 8.94 -4.20 19.76
N LEU A 2 9.63 -5.26 19.40
CA LEU A 2 9.50 -5.99 18.14
C LEU A 2 8.06 -6.34 17.72
N PRO A 3 7.13 -6.71 18.60
CA PRO A 3 5.73 -6.94 18.24
C PRO A 3 5.01 -5.71 17.65
N VAL A 4 5.29 -4.52 18.15
CA VAL A 4 4.65 -3.28 17.67
C VAL A 4 5.16 -2.95 16.26
N THR A 5 6.47 -3.06 16.04
CA THR A 5 7.10 -2.87 14.72
C THR A 5 6.55 -3.86 13.70
N LEU A 6 6.42 -5.14 14.06
CA LEU A 6 5.84 -6.15 13.17
C LEU A 6 4.37 -5.86 12.84
N LEU A 7 3.56 -5.51 13.84
CA LEU A 7 2.16 -5.16 13.65
C LEU A 7 2.03 -3.95 12.72
N LEU A 8 2.85 -2.93 12.95
CA LEU A 8 2.88 -1.72 12.12
C LEU A 8 3.29 -2.03 10.68
N ALA A 9 4.35 -2.84 10.49
CA ALA A 9 4.82 -3.23 9.17
C ALA A 9 3.77 -4.05 8.40
N VAL A 10 3.14 -5.03 9.05
CA VAL A 10 2.05 -5.82 8.45
C VAL A 10 0.88 -4.93 8.06
N TYR A 11 0.46 -4.03 8.95
CA TYR A 11 -0.66 -3.13 8.69
C TYR A 11 -0.34 -2.17 7.54
N ALA A 12 0.83 -1.54 7.53
CA ALA A 12 1.27 -0.65 6.46
C ALA A 12 1.32 -1.37 5.11
N THR A 13 1.95 -2.55 5.05
CA THR A 13 2.07 -3.33 3.82
C THR A 13 0.70 -3.84 3.32
N ALA A 14 -0.20 -4.24 4.22
CA ALA A 14 -1.55 -4.65 3.85
C ALA A 14 -2.34 -3.48 3.21
N VAL A 15 -2.28 -2.29 3.81
CA VAL A 15 -2.91 -1.08 3.25
C VAL A 15 -2.28 -0.71 1.90
N ALA A 16 -0.94 -0.70 1.82
CA ALA A 16 -0.23 -0.39 0.58
C ALA A 16 -0.57 -1.37 -0.53
N LEU A 17 -0.63 -2.66 -0.24
CA LEU A 17 -1.00 -3.69 -1.20
C LEU A 17 -2.44 -3.53 -1.68
N ALA A 18 -3.39 -3.30 -0.78
CA ALA A 18 -4.80 -3.10 -1.12
C ALA A 18 -4.98 -1.89 -2.06
N VAL A 19 -4.40 -0.74 -1.71
CA VAL A 19 -4.45 0.48 -2.55
C VAL A 19 -3.75 0.25 -3.89
N SER A 20 -2.59 -0.42 -3.87
CA SER A 20 -1.82 -0.71 -5.08
C SER A 20 -2.53 -1.68 -6.02
N CYS A 21 -3.27 -2.66 -5.50
CA CYS A 21 -4.10 -3.55 -6.32
C CYS A 21 -5.19 -2.75 -7.05
N VAL A 22 -5.91 -1.88 -6.35
CA VAL A 22 -6.97 -1.07 -6.96
C VAL A 22 -6.40 -0.14 -8.04
N LEU A 23 -5.40 0.67 -7.69
CA LEU A 23 -4.81 1.64 -8.61
C LEU A 23 -4.04 0.99 -9.76
N GLY A 24 -3.27 -0.06 -9.48
CA GLY A 24 -2.46 -0.77 -10.47
C GLY A 24 -3.33 -1.49 -11.51
N VAL A 25 -4.39 -2.17 -11.07
CA VAL A 25 -5.35 -2.84 -11.97
C VAL A 25 -6.10 -1.80 -12.81
N ALA A 26 -6.64 -0.75 -12.18
CA ALA A 26 -7.37 0.31 -12.89
C ALA A 26 -6.48 1.01 -13.93
N SER A 27 -5.23 1.28 -13.58
CA SER A 27 -4.21 1.84 -14.49
C SER A 27 -3.87 0.91 -15.65
N ALA A 28 -3.73 -0.40 -15.39
CA ALA A 28 -3.43 -1.40 -16.41
C ALA A 28 -4.59 -1.62 -17.40
N MET A 29 -5.84 -1.51 -16.94
CA MET A 29 -7.03 -1.69 -17.79
C MET A 29 -7.22 -0.58 -18.80
N ARG A 30 -6.72 0.65 -18.54
CA ARG A 30 -6.83 1.82 -19.43
C ARG A 30 -5.48 2.55 -19.51
N PRO A 31 -4.47 1.99 -20.19
CA PRO A 31 -3.18 2.64 -20.37
C PRO A 31 -3.33 3.99 -21.04
N GLY A 32 -2.65 5.02 -20.53
CA GLY A 32 -2.74 6.40 -21.00
C GLY A 32 -4.02 7.16 -20.58
N GLY A 33 -4.94 6.51 -19.87
CA GLY A 33 -6.11 7.18 -19.30
C GLY A 33 -5.78 8.03 -18.06
N VAL A 34 -6.77 8.81 -17.59
CA VAL A 34 -6.62 9.71 -16.42
C VAL A 34 -6.13 8.93 -15.18
N VAL A 35 -6.69 7.75 -14.93
CA VAL A 35 -6.28 6.92 -13.78
C VAL A 35 -4.81 6.50 -13.90
N ASP A 36 -4.33 6.15 -15.09
CA ASP A 36 -2.94 5.78 -15.32
C ASP A 36 -2.00 6.96 -15.09
N VAL A 37 -2.35 8.14 -15.60
CA VAL A 37 -1.57 9.37 -15.38
C VAL A 37 -1.53 9.74 -13.90
N VAL A 38 -2.67 9.77 -13.23
CA VAL A 38 -2.76 10.06 -11.78
C VAL A 38 -1.96 9.05 -10.97
N SER A 39 -2.09 7.76 -11.25
CA SER A 39 -1.33 6.72 -10.55
C SER A 39 0.18 6.90 -10.71
N ARG A 40 0.66 7.23 -11.92
CA ARG A 40 2.10 7.51 -12.18
C ARG A 40 2.58 8.74 -11.44
N THR A 41 1.79 9.80 -11.41
CA THR A 41 2.12 11.02 -10.66
C THR A 41 2.20 10.75 -9.17
N LEU A 42 1.22 10.00 -8.62
CA LEU A 42 1.24 9.58 -7.21
C LEU A 42 2.48 8.74 -6.89
N MET A 43 2.85 7.79 -7.76
CA MET A 43 4.07 6.99 -7.58
C MET A 43 5.33 7.86 -7.50
N GLN A 44 5.44 8.87 -8.37
CA GLN A 44 6.59 9.79 -8.40
C GLN A 44 6.63 10.67 -7.15
N LEU A 45 5.49 11.24 -6.75
CA LEU A 45 5.38 12.06 -5.55
C LEU A 45 5.69 11.26 -4.29
N ALA A 46 5.12 10.07 -4.16
CA ALA A 46 5.37 9.18 -3.01
C ALA A 46 6.85 8.79 -2.87
N SER A 47 7.57 8.67 -4.00
CA SER A 47 8.99 8.35 -4.00
C SER A 47 9.90 9.56 -3.78
N ALA A 48 9.41 10.78 -4.05
CA ALA A 48 10.19 12.01 -3.93
C ALA A 48 10.22 12.57 -2.50
N VAL A 49 9.20 12.25 -1.69
CA VAL A 49 9.04 12.80 -0.35
C VAL A 49 9.72 11.90 0.68
N PRO A 50 10.64 12.43 1.52
CA PRO A 50 11.22 11.66 2.60
C PRO A 50 10.15 11.23 3.61
N GLY A 51 10.14 9.93 3.99
CA GLY A 51 9.10 9.37 4.86
C GLY A 51 8.98 10.06 6.21
N PHE A 52 10.10 10.45 6.84
CA PHE A 52 10.06 11.17 8.12
C PHE A 52 9.41 12.56 8.00
N TRP A 53 9.64 13.26 6.89
CA TRP A 53 9.02 14.56 6.64
C TRP A 53 7.50 14.41 6.45
N LEU A 54 7.09 13.42 5.67
CA LEU A 54 5.67 13.09 5.50
C LEU A 54 5.02 12.73 6.85
N ALA A 55 5.72 11.99 7.72
CA ALA A 55 5.26 11.64 9.06
C ALA A 55 4.97 12.89 9.90
N VAL A 56 5.89 13.85 9.92
CA VAL A 56 5.74 15.11 10.67
C VAL A 56 4.57 15.93 10.12
N VAL A 57 4.47 16.08 8.80
CA VAL A 57 3.39 16.83 8.16
C VAL A 57 2.03 16.19 8.45
N CYS A 58 1.92 14.86 8.29
CA CYS A 58 0.69 14.14 8.58
C CYS A 58 0.31 14.24 10.07
N MET A 59 1.28 14.14 10.98
CA MET A 59 1.02 14.30 12.42
C MET A 59 0.51 15.68 12.76
N LEU A 60 1.14 16.75 12.24
CA LEU A 60 0.71 18.12 12.48
C LEU A 60 -0.69 18.39 11.91
N PHE A 61 -0.97 17.91 10.70
CA PHE A 61 -2.23 18.20 10.04
C PHE A 61 -3.38 17.33 10.57
N PHE A 62 -3.23 16.00 10.58
CA PHE A 62 -4.32 15.08 10.93
C PHE A 62 -4.47 14.84 12.44
N ALA A 63 -3.38 14.86 13.19
CA ALA A 63 -3.45 14.63 14.63
C ALA A 63 -3.56 15.94 15.42
N ALA A 64 -2.68 16.93 15.20
CA ALA A 64 -2.68 18.15 15.99
C ALA A 64 -3.79 19.12 15.57
N ASN A 65 -3.99 19.39 14.26
CA ASN A 65 -4.99 20.38 13.81
C ASN A 65 -6.40 19.80 13.73
N LEU A 66 -6.56 18.60 13.11
CA LEU A 66 -7.89 18.00 12.90
C LEU A 66 -8.35 17.11 14.06
N GLY A 67 -7.45 16.66 14.93
CA GLY A 67 -7.78 15.79 16.05
C GLY A 67 -8.34 14.41 15.67
N TRP A 68 -8.15 13.97 14.40
CA TRP A 68 -8.68 12.70 13.92
C TRP A 68 -7.94 11.50 14.50
N PHE A 69 -6.65 11.66 14.76
CA PHE A 69 -5.77 10.62 15.29
C PHE A 69 -5.04 11.13 16.54
N PRO A 70 -4.60 10.24 17.44
CA PRO A 70 -3.75 10.64 18.57
C PRO A 70 -2.41 11.18 18.06
N VAL A 71 -1.92 12.24 18.69
CA VAL A 71 -0.64 12.88 18.35
C VAL A 71 0.54 11.94 18.65
N SER A 72 0.44 11.19 19.75
CA SER A 72 1.48 10.27 20.21
C SER A 72 0.90 9.21 21.14
N GLY A 73 1.66 8.12 21.30
CA GLY A 73 1.32 7.05 22.23
C GLY A 73 0.74 5.82 21.52
N TYR A 74 1.03 4.68 22.13
CA TYR A 74 0.59 3.36 21.70
C TYR A 74 -0.42 2.79 22.68
N VAL A 75 -1.56 2.34 22.19
CA VAL A 75 -2.54 1.58 22.96
C VAL A 75 -2.35 0.09 22.64
N PRO A 76 -2.05 -0.75 23.65
CA PRO A 76 -1.88 -2.18 23.43
C PRO A 76 -3.17 -2.84 22.91
N LEU A 77 -3.03 -3.76 21.96
CA LEU A 77 -4.14 -4.53 21.37
C LEU A 77 -4.96 -5.28 22.44
N THR A 78 -4.30 -5.69 23.52
CA THR A 78 -4.90 -6.43 24.66
C THR A 78 -5.79 -5.57 25.55
N GLN A 79 -5.63 -4.24 25.55
CA GLN A 79 -6.39 -3.31 26.37
C GLN A 79 -7.58 -2.72 25.59
N ASP A 80 -7.31 -2.18 24.42
CA ASP A 80 -8.32 -1.61 23.53
C ASP A 80 -7.93 -1.82 22.07
N PRO A 81 -8.55 -2.80 21.39
CA PRO A 81 -8.28 -3.05 19.96
C PRO A 81 -8.59 -1.84 19.05
N ALA A 82 -9.66 -1.09 19.36
CA ALA A 82 -10.05 0.07 18.56
C ALA A 82 -9.04 1.23 18.72
N GLY A 83 -8.63 1.49 19.96
CA GLY A 83 -7.58 2.46 20.28
C GLY A 83 -6.24 2.08 19.67
N CYS A 84 -5.89 0.79 19.66
CA CYS A 84 -4.67 0.28 19.00
C CYS A 84 -4.68 0.58 17.49
N VAL A 85 -5.76 0.21 16.79
CA VAL A 85 -5.90 0.50 15.35
C VAL A 85 -5.80 2.01 15.11
N ARG A 86 -6.51 2.82 15.90
CA ARG A 86 -6.51 4.27 15.75
C ARG A 86 -5.12 4.88 15.95
N SER A 87 -4.35 4.38 16.92
CA SER A 87 -2.98 4.87 17.18
C SER A 87 -1.97 4.46 16.10
N LEU A 88 -2.17 3.31 15.46
CA LEU A 88 -1.29 2.80 14.42
C LEU A 88 -1.68 3.25 13.00
N THR A 89 -2.91 3.73 12.77
CA THR A 89 -3.41 4.05 11.43
C THR A 89 -2.58 5.16 10.76
N LEU A 90 -2.34 6.27 11.44
CA LEU A 90 -1.58 7.38 10.84
C LEU A 90 -0.12 7.00 10.52
N PRO A 91 0.65 6.39 11.43
CA PRO A 91 1.97 5.84 11.12
C PRO A 91 1.95 4.81 9.97
N ALA A 92 0.96 3.90 9.96
CA ALA A 92 0.82 2.89 8.91
C ALA A 92 0.54 3.51 7.54
N LEU A 93 -0.30 4.54 7.45
CA LEU A 93 -0.56 5.28 6.22
C LEU A 93 0.68 5.97 5.68
N VAL A 94 1.49 6.58 6.54
CA VAL A 94 2.75 7.21 6.15
C VAL A 94 3.73 6.18 5.59
N LEU A 95 3.88 5.03 6.26
CA LEU A 95 4.71 3.92 5.78
C LEU A 95 4.19 3.34 4.47
N ALA A 96 2.87 3.13 4.37
CA ALA A 96 2.22 2.65 3.16
C ALA A 96 2.49 3.56 1.96
N CYS A 97 2.43 4.89 2.15
CA CYS A 97 2.75 5.87 1.09
C CYS A 97 4.16 5.63 0.51
N GLY A 98 5.14 5.31 1.34
CA GLY A 98 6.50 4.99 0.88
C GLY A 98 6.58 3.74 0.00
N GLU A 99 5.69 2.77 0.21
CA GLU A 99 5.64 1.51 -0.56
C GLU A 99 4.81 1.61 -1.84
N LEU A 100 3.85 2.55 -1.90
CA LEU A 100 2.90 2.66 -3.02
C LEU A 100 3.59 2.75 -4.38
N GLY A 101 4.68 3.49 -4.48
CA GLY A 101 5.40 3.69 -5.75
C GLY A 101 5.88 2.38 -6.39
N VAL A 102 6.43 1.48 -5.59
CA VAL A 102 6.92 0.17 -6.03
C VAL A 102 5.77 -0.78 -6.29
N LEU A 103 4.81 -0.89 -5.36
CA LEU A 103 3.71 -1.85 -5.44
C LEU A 103 2.75 -1.54 -6.58
N ILE A 104 2.35 -0.28 -6.79
CA ILE A 104 1.47 0.10 -7.93
C ILE A 104 2.13 -0.25 -9.26
N ARG A 105 3.44 0.04 -9.40
CA ARG A 105 4.19 -0.29 -10.61
C ARG A 105 4.22 -1.80 -10.84
N THR A 106 4.49 -2.58 -9.81
CA THR A 106 4.55 -4.05 -9.88
C THR A 106 3.19 -4.64 -10.24
N VAL A 107 2.11 -4.22 -9.56
CA VAL A 107 0.75 -4.67 -9.89
C VAL A 107 0.39 -4.33 -11.33
N ARG A 108 0.63 -3.07 -11.74
CA ARG A 108 0.35 -2.61 -13.10
C ARG A 108 1.09 -3.44 -14.16
N SER A 109 2.39 -3.66 -13.98
CA SER A 109 3.20 -4.47 -14.90
C SER A 109 2.67 -5.90 -14.96
N SER A 110 2.49 -6.56 -13.83
CA SER A 110 2.02 -7.95 -13.77
C SER A 110 0.64 -8.13 -14.42
N VAL A 111 -0.27 -7.15 -14.23
CA VAL A 111 -1.59 -7.17 -14.87
C VAL A 111 -1.47 -6.95 -16.37
N MET A 112 -0.63 -6.03 -16.84
CA MET A 112 -0.40 -5.81 -18.27
C MET A 112 0.18 -7.04 -18.96
N ASP A 113 1.17 -7.69 -18.31
CA ASP A 113 1.79 -8.92 -18.82
C ASP A 113 0.75 -10.05 -18.90
N ALA A 114 -0.10 -10.19 -17.89
CA ALA A 114 -1.16 -11.20 -17.87
C ALA A 114 -2.26 -10.92 -18.93
N LEU A 115 -2.57 -9.64 -19.22
CA LEU A 115 -3.51 -9.27 -20.28
C LEU A 115 -3.01 -9.61 -21.69
N GLN A 116 -1.70 -9.74 -21.89
CA GLN A 116 -1.07 -10.09 -23.18
C GLN A 116 -0.92 -11.58 -23.40
N GLN A 117 -1.25 -12.41 -22.42
CA GLN A 117 -1.12 -13.87 -22.53
C GLN A 117 -2.16 -14.47 -23.47
N GLU A 118 -1.81 -15.58 -24.12
CA GLU A 118 -2.66 -16.27 -25.11
C GLU A 118 -4.00 -16.73 -24.56
N TYR A 119 -4.09 -17.04 -23.26
CA TYR A 119 -5.36 -17.43 -22.65
C TYR A 119 -6.42 -16.31 -22.69
N MET A 120 -6.01 -15.05 -22.84
CA MET A 120 -6.94 -13.94 -23.00
C MET A 120 -7.69 -14.00 -24.35
N LEU A 121 -7.05 -14.50 -25.40
CA LEU A 121 -7.72 -14.77 -26.69
C LEU A 121 -8.78 -15.85 -26.53
N ALA A 122 -8.47 -16.91 -25.76
CA ALA A 122 -9.44 -17.98 -25.47
C ALA A 122 -10.67 -17.47 -24.68
N THR A 123 -10.52 -16.48 -23.79
CA THR A 123 -11.65 -15.88 -23.05
C THR A 123 -12.55 -15.04 -23.98
N GLN A 124 -11.98 -14.35 -24.96
CA GLN A 124 -12.73 -13.59 -25.96
C GLN A 124 -13.56 -14.50 -26.87
N VAL A 125 -12.97 -15.63 -27.31
CA VAL A 125 -13.68 -16.64 -28.11
C VAL A 125 -14.87 -17.22 -27.33
N LYS A 126 -14.77 -17.36 -26.00
CA LYS A 126 -15.86 -17.80 -25.13
C LYS A 126 -16.92 -16.73 -24.86
N GLY A 127 -16.81 -15.53 -25.43
CA GLY A 127 -17.78 -14.45 -25.27
C GLY A 127 -17.78 -13.80 -23.88
N LEU A 128 -16.73 -14.00 -23.07
CA LEU A 128 -16.63 -13.38 -21.75
C LEU A 128 -16.34 -11.89 -21.86
N THR A 129 -16.99 -11.08 -21.01
CA THR A 129 -16.68 -9.66 -20.94
C THR A 129 -15.24 -9.44 -20.44
N ARG A 130 -14.59 -8.40 -20.96
CA ARG A 130 -13.20 -8.06 -20.58
C ARG A 130 -13.04 -7.88 -19.07
N MET A 131 -14.04 -7.29 -18.39
CA MET A 131 -14.04 -7.11 -16.95
C MET A 131 -14.09 -8.45 -16.20
N HIS A 132 -14.96 -9.36 -16.61
CA HIS A 132 -15.07 -10.69 -16.02
C HIS A 132 -13.79 -11.51 -16.19
N ALA A 133 -13.21 -11.49 -17.40
CA ALA A 133 -11.95 -12.15 -17.69
C ALA A 133 -10.80 -11.58 -16.82
N THR A 134 -10.75 -10.26 -16.64
CA THR A 134 -9.73 -9.60 -15.80
C THR A 134 -9.86 -10.02 -14.34
N VAL A 135 -11.04 -9.95 -13.76
CA VAL A 135 -11.23 -10.28 -12.33
C VAL A 135 -10.97 -11.75 -12.05
N THR A 136 -11.44 -12.65 -12.93
CA THR A 136 -11.39 -14.10 -12.68
C THR A 136 -10.03 -14.74 -13.01
N TYR A 137 -9.42 -14.33 -14.12
CA TYR A 137 -8.20 -14.97 -14.62
C TYR A 137 -6.96 -14.10 -14.44
N VAL A 138 -7.01 -12.84 -14.87
CA VAL A 138 -5.85 -11.96 -14.89
C VAL A 138 -5.38 -11.63 -13.47
N LEU A 139 -6.30 -11.21 -12.58
CA LEU A 139 -5.93 -10.90 -11.19
C LEU A 139 -5.28 -12.09 -10.50
N ARG A 140 -5.86 -13.28 -10.66
CA ARG A 140 -5.32 -14.49 -10.03
C ARG A 140 -3.92 -14.82 -10.53
N ALA A 141 -3.67 -14.67 -11.84
CA ALA A 141 -2.37 -14.92 -12.44
C ALA A 141 -1.33 -13.86 -12.08
N SER A 142 -1.75 -12.59 -11.95
CA SER A 142 -0.86 -11.45 -11.75
C SER A 142 -0.48 -11.16 -10.29
N LEU A 143 -1.14 -11.78 -9.29
CA LEU A 143 -0.91 -11.46 -7.87
C LEU A 143 0.40 -12.02 -7.30
N SER A 144 1.00 -13.04 -7.91
CA SER A 144 2.23 -13.68 -7.38
C SER A 144 3.39 -12.70 -7.22
N ALA A 145 3.69 -11.91 -8.24
CA ALA A 145 4.78 -10.93 -8.19
C ALA A 145 4.52 -9.79 -7.18
N PRO A 146 3.32 -9.13 -7.15
CA PRO A 146 3.00 -8.15 -6.11
C PRO A 146 3.11 -8.67 -4.68
N ILE A 147 2.66 -9.90 -4.40
CA ILE A 147 2.76 -10.49 -3.06
C ILE A 147 4.22 -10.71 -2.66
N THR A 148 5.04 -11.21 -3.58
CA THR A 148 6.49 -11.40 -3.33
C THR A 148 7.17 -10.07 -3.05
N VAL A 149 6.89 -9.04 -3.84
CA VAL A 149 7.45 -7.69 -3.64
C VAL A 149 6.95 -7.09 -2.33
N ALA A 150 5.67 -7.25 -1.98
CA ALA A 150 5.13 -6.81 -0.70
C ALA A 150 5.85 -7.46 0.49
N GLY A 151 6.17 -8.76 0.41
CA GLY A 151 6.99 -9.45 1.42
C GLY A 151 8.38 -8.85 1.58
N ILE A 152 9.05 -8.52 0.47
CA ILE A 152 10.36 -7.86 0.49
C ILE A 152 10.25 -6.46 1.10
N GLN A 153 9.23 -5.69 0.73
CA GLN A 153 8.99 -4.35 1.27
C GLN A 153 8.71 -4.41 2.78
N MET A 154 7.87 -5.34 3.22
CA MET A 154 7.61 -5.57 4.64
C MET A 154 8.91 -5.87 5.42
N ALA A 155 9.79 -6.70 4.89
CA ALA A 155 11.09 -6.99 5.53
C ALA A 155 11.97 -5.72 5.64
N LYS A 156 11.96 -4.86 4.63
CA LYS A 156 12.64 -3.56 4.67
C LYS A 156 12.03 -2.61 5.71
N LEU A 157 10.70 -2.60 5.84
CA LEU A 157 10.03 -1.80 6.85
C LEU A 157 10.46 -2.20 8.26
N VAL A 158 10.52 -3.48 8.57
CA VAL A 158 10.95 -3.96 9.90
C VAL A 158 12.32 -3.41 10.28
N GLY A 159 13.24 -3.26 9.31
CA GLY A 159 14.55 -2.65 9.54
C GLY A 159 14.59 -1.12 9.48
N GLY A 160 13.55 -0.46 8.92
CA GLY A 160 13.58 0.97 8.60
C GLY A 160 12.52 1.84 9.28
N THR A 161 11.62 1.26 10.08
CA THR A 161 10.53 2.01 10.74
C THR A 161 10.98 2.92 11.88
N GLY A 162 12.19 2.75 12.42
CA GLY A 162 12.65 3.42 13.63
C GLY A 162 12.54 4.94 13.61
N ALA A 163 12.72 5.59 12.46
CA ALA A 163 12.54 7.04 12.34
C ALA A 163 11.07 7.45 12.53
N ILE A 164 10.13 6.71 11.94
CA ILE A 164 8.70 6.98 12.02
C ILE A 164 8.16 6.63 13.41
N GLU A 165 8.61 5.52 13.99
CA GLU A 165 8.27 5.11 15.36
C GLU A 165 8.67 6.20 16.39
N ARG A 166 9.82 6.83 16.20
CA ARG A 166 10.25 7.98 17.05
C ARG A 166 9.37 9.21 16.88
N VAL A 167 8.97 9.55 15.65
CA VAL A 167 8.08 10.69 15.39
C VAL A 167 6.73 10.51 16.11
N PHE A 168 6.18 9.30 16.08
CA PHE A 168 4.88 8.99 16.71
C PHE A 168 4.99 8.49 18.15
N ALA A 169 6.21 8.51 18.75
CA ALA A 169 6.49 8.01 20.10
C ALA A 169 5.95 6.59 20.34
N LEU A 170 6.09 5.71 19.34
CA LEU A 170 5.72 4.30 19.46
C LEU A 170 6.85 3.51 20.16
N PRO A 171 6.51 2.53 21.02
CA PRO A 171 7.50 1.68 21.69
C PRO A 171 8.02 0.59 20.73
N GLY A 172 8.61 1.01 19.62
CA GLY A 172 9.21 0.14 18.62
C GLY A 172 10.65 -0.31 18.92
N LEU A 173 11.44 -0.58 17.89
CA LEU A 173 12.86 -0.95 17.97
C LEU A 173 13.76 0.23 18.29
#